data_150caa2683b583a9141d1dd62628db4e
#
_entry.id   150caa2683b583a9141d1dd62628db4e
#
_cell.length_a   1.000
_cell.length_b   1.000
_cell.length_c   1.000
_cell.angle_alpha   90.00
_cell.angle_beta   90.00
_cell.angle_gamma   90.00
#
_symmetry.space_group_name_H-M   'P 1'
#
loop_
_entity.id
_entity.type
_entity.pdbx_description
1 polymer ?
#
loop_
_entity_poly.entity_id
_entity_poly.type
_entity_poly.pdbx_seq_one_letter_code
_entity_poly.pdbx_strand_id
1 'polypeptide(L)'
;IKVYLPDEKRATGRAIVICPGGGYEHLAMQHEGTDWAPFFNNMGIAAIVLHYRMPNSNEKVPISDAEEAMRLVRRNAKSWHINANNVGIMGFSAGGHLASTIATQSQGEAKPNFPILFYPVITMLQGYTHQGSHDALLGKNAHKKEEQKFSSDMQVSRVTPRACILLSDDDH
;
A
#
# COMPACT_ATOMS: atom_id res chain seq x y z
N ILE A 1 -7.31 3.08 10.80
CA ILE A 1 -5.94 2.58 10.98
C ILE A 1 -5.71 2.04 12.38
N LYS A 2 -4.74 1.11 12.53
CA LYS A 2 -4.16 0.69 13.80
C LYS A 2 -2.70 1.11 13.83
N VAL A 3 -2.27 1.77 14.89
CA VAL A 3 -0.92 2.32 15.04
C VAL A 3 -0.15 1.51 16.07
N TYR A 4 1.03 1.05 15.71
CA TYR A 4 1.94 0.29 16.56
C TYR A 4 3.28 1.01 16.57
N LEU A 5 3.60 1.62 17.70
CA LEU A 5 4.85 2.34 17.87
C LEU A 5 5.89 1.45 18.56
N PRO A 6 7.15 1.51 18.15
CA PRO A 6 8.25 0.86 18.86
C PRO A 6 8.49 1.56 20.20
N ASP A 7 9.26 0.91 21.08
CA ASP A 7 9.81 1.58 22.27
C ASP A 7 10.55 2.86 21.84
N GLU A 8 10.27 3.98 22.50
CA GLU A 8 10.82 5.28 22.17
C GLU A 8 12.36 5.27 22.11
N LYS A 9 13.01 4.54 23.03
CA LYS A 9 14.47 4.43 23.09
C LYS A 9 15.06 3.65 21.90
N ARG A 10 14.21 2.88 21.19
CA ARG A 10 14.60 2.07 20.02
C ARG A 10 14.10 2.66 18.71
N ALA A 11 13.27 3.70 18.77
CA ALA A 11 12.66 4.31 17.60
C ALA A 11 13.74 4.84 16.63
N THR A 12 13.70 4.36 15.39
CA THR A 12 14.64 4.76 14.32
C THR A 12 14.16 5.98 13.55
N GLY A 13 12.97 6.46 13.83
CA GLY A 13 12.29 7.48 13.04
C GLY A 13 11.66 6.96 11.74
N ARG A 14 11.78 5.67 11.44
CA ARG A 14 11.16 5.05 10.25
C ARG A 14 9.72 4.63 10.54
N ALA A 15 8.88 4.70 9.52
CA ALA A 15 7.51 4.22 9.58
C ALA A 15 7.11 3.49 8.31
N ILE A 16 6.18 2.55 8.43
CA ILE A 16 5.62 1.81 7.32
C ILE A 16 4.08 1.76 7.44
N VAL A 17 3.37 2.19 6.39
CA VAL A 17 1.94 2.00 6.24
C VAL A 17 1.71 0.65 5.56
N ILE A 18 0.93 -0.22 6.15
CA ILE A 18 0.71 -1.60 5.71
C ILE A 18 -0.69 -1.72 5.12
N CYS A 19 -0.79 -2.15 3.88
CA CYS A 19 -2.03 -2.38 3.13
C CYS A 19 -2.23 -3.89 2.97
N PRO A 20 -3.10 -4.54 3.77
CA PRO A 20 -3.41 -5.95 3.62
C PRO A 20 -4.07 -6.24 2.27
N GLY A 21 -3.89 -7.46 1.76
CA GLY A 21 -4.60 -7.94 0.58
C GLY A 21 -6.01 -8.45 0.90
N GLY A 22 -6.59 -9.16 -0.06
CA GLY A 22 -7.93 -9.74 0.03
C GLY A 22 -8.80 -9.38 -1.18
N GLY A 23 -8.18 -9.22 -2.37
CA GLY A 23 -8.86 -9.06 -3.64
C GLY A 23 -9.70 -7.79 -3.79
N TYR A 24 -9.56 -6.81 -2.91
CA TYR A 24 -10.46 -5.66 -2.77
C TYR A 24 -11.90 -6.04 -2.35
N GLU A 25 -12.13 -7.27 -1.89
CA GLU A 25 -13.41 -7.76 -1.39
C GLU A 25 -13.44 -7.86 0.14
N HIS A 26 -12.30 -8.08 0.75
CA HIS A 26 -12.10 -8.12 2.20
C HIS A 26 -10.66 -7.69 2.55
N LEU A 27 -10.29 -7.75 3.83
CA LEU A 27 -8.94 -7.48 4.29
C LEU A 27 -8.38 -8.65 5.10
N ALA A 28 -7.25 -9.18 4.68
CA ALA A 28 -6.46 -10.19 5.40
C ALA A 28 -5.72 -9.54 6.58
N MET A 29 -6.48 -8.92 7.50
CA MET A 29 -5.98 -8.00 8.53
C MET A 29 -4.97 -8.61 9.50
N GLN A 30 -5.00 -9.93 9.70
CA GLN A 30 -4.10 -10.57 10.64
C GLN A 30 -2.75 -10.82 9.97
N HIS A 31 -2.65 -11.81 9.10
CA HIS A 31 -1.37 -12.30 8.55
C HIS A 31 -0.71 -11.34 7.53
N GLU A 32 -1.48 -10.47 6.88
CA GLU A 32 -0.95 -9.43 5.98
C GLU A 32 -1.00 -8.01 6.59
N GLY A 33 -1.32 -7.92 7.86
CA GLY A 33 -1.46 -6.65 8.56
C GLY A 33 -0.84 -6.68 9.95
N THR A 34 -1.64 -7.06 10.96
CA THR A 34 -1.24 -6.89 12.36
C THR A 34 -0.08 -7.76 12.82
N ASP A 35 0.10 -8.94 12.22
CA ASP A 35 1.22 -9.84 12.57
C ASP A 35 2.59 -9.27 12.16
N TRP A 36 2.62 -8.30 11.25
CA TRP A 36 3.84 -7.58 10.88
C TRP A 36 4.25 -6.50 11.88
N ALA A 37 3.34 -6.03 12.71
CA ALA A 37 3.63 -4.94 13.65
C ALA A 37 4.75 -5.28 14.65
N PRO A 38 4.76 -6.45 15.32
CA PRO A 38 5.87 -6.84 16.20
C PRO A 38 7.22 -6.93 15.46
N PHE A 39 7.21 -7.43 14.22
CA PHE A 39 8.42 -7.53 13.40
C PHE A 39 9.05 -6.15 13.18
N PHE A 40 8.28 -5.16 12.74
CA PHE A 40 8.78 -3.81 12.53
C PHE A 40 9.12 -3.11 13.84
N ASN A 41 8.31 -3.24 14.88
CA ASN A 41 8.57 -2.62 16.17
C ASN A 41 9.87 -3.14 16.81
N ASN A 42 10.18 -4.43 16.65
CA ASN A 42 11.45 -5.01 17.11
C ASN A 42 12.67 -4.39 16.40
N MET A 43 12.49 -3.87 15.21
CA MET A 43 13.52 -3.12 14.45
C MET A 43 13.46 -1.60 14.70
N GLY A 44 12.64 -1.14 15.62
CA GLY A 44 12.48 0.30 15.92
C GLY A 44 11.71 1.07 14.85
N ILE A 45 10.91 0.39 14.05
CA ILE A 45 10.10 0.97 12.96
C ILE A 45 8.64 1.02 13.40
N ALA A 46 7.98 2.16 13.25
CA ALA A 46 6.55 2.29 13.50
C ALA A 46 5.76 1.58 12.38
N ALA A 47 4.78 0.75 12.76
CA ALA A 47 3.89 0.06 11.84
C ALA A 47 2.48 0.63 11.93
N ILE A 48 1.91 1.02 10.80
CA ILE A 48 0.58 1.59 10.70
C ILE A 48 -0.25 0.70 9.78
N VAL A 49 -1.10 -0.13 10.34
CA VAL A 49 -1.95 -1.07 9.58
C VAL A 49 -3.20 -0.34 9.11
N LEU A 50 -3.36 -0.25 7.81
CA LEU A 50 -4.49 0.43 7.18
C LEU A 50 -5.67 -0.54 7.01
N HIS A 51 -6.81 -0.15 7.55
CA HIS A 51 -8.09 -0.78 7.29
C HIS A 51 -8.81 0.06 6.24
N TYR A 52 -8.42 -0.08 4.97
CA TYR A 52 -9.03 0.69 3.89
C TYR A 52 -10.41 0.14 3.52
N ARG A 53 -11.27 1.03 3.06
CA ARG A 53 -12.62 0.70 2.63
C ARG A 53 -12.59 -0.02 1.29
N MET A 54 -13.52 -0.96 1.11
CA MET A 54 -13.67 -1.68 -0.15
C MET A 54 -14.15 -0.74 -1.25
N PRO A 55 -13.60 -0.88 -2.48
CA PRO A 55 -13.90 0.04 -3.58
C PRO A 55 -15.34 -0.08 -4.09
N ASN A 56 -15.91 -1.28 -4.15
CA ASN A 56 -17.21 -1.50 -4.80
C ASN A 56 -17.28 -0.83 -6.19
N SER A 57 -16.29 -1.09 -7.03
CA SER A 57 -16.11 -0.47 -8.36
C SER A 57 -15.89 1.05 -8.32
N ASN A 58 -15.35 1.58 -7.23
CA ASN A 58 -14.93 2.97 -7.10
C ASN A 58 -13.50 3.02 -6.53
N GLU A 59 -12.55 3.07 -7.41
CA GLU A 59 -11.11 3.04 -7.12
C GLU A 59 -10.65 4.18 -6.19
N LYS A 60 -11.38 5.30 -6.20
CA LYS A 60 -11.05 6.48 -5.38
C LYS A 60 -11.17 6.19 -3.89
N VAL A 61 -12.01 5.24 -3.49
CA VAL A 61 -12.26 4.93 -2.09
C VAL A 61 -11.00 4.41 -1.39
N PRO A 62 -10.41 3.25 -1.78
CA PRO A 62 -9.19 2.75 -1.13
C PRO A 62 -7.98 3.67 -1.35
N ILE A 63 -7.87 4.33 -2.52
CA ILE A 63 -6.79 5.27 -2.81
C ILE A 63 -6.83 6.46 -1.85
N SER A 64 -8.00 7.07 -1.65
CA SER A 64 -8.14 8.20 -0.71
C SER A 64 -7.81 7.81 0.72
N ASP A 65 -8.17 6.59 1.14
CA ASP A 65 -7.84 6.09 2.48
C ASP A 65 -6.33 5.88 2.65
N ALA A 66 -5.65 5.33 1.65
CA ALA A 66 -4.21 5.12 1.69
C ALA A 66 -3.43 6.44 1.65
N GLU A 67 -3.84 7.38 0.80
CA GLU A 67 -3.25 8.72 0.76
C GLU A 67 -3.43 9.46 2.08
N GLU A 68 -4.63 9.39 2.68
CA GLU A 68 -4.89 10.04 3.96
C GLU A 68 -4.11 9.38 5.10
N ALA A 69 -3.92 8.06 5.07
CA ALA A 69 -3.06 7.37 6.03
C ALA A 69 -1.61 7.87 5.96
N MET A 70 -1.06 8.06 4.74
CA MET A 70 0.28 8.62 4.55
C MET A 70 0.39 10.04 5.12
N ARG A 71 -0.59 10.90 4.83
CA ARG A 71 -0.66 12.27 5.38
C ARG A 71 -0.79 12.26 6.89
N LEU A 72 -1.63 11.38 7.43
CA LEU A 72 -1.85 11.27 8.88
C LEU A 72 -0.56 10.89 9.62
N VAL A 73 0.21 9.93 9.09
CA VAL A 73 1.51 9.55 9.67
C VAL A 73 2.46 10.75 9.70
N ARG A 74 2.54 11.51 8.62
CA ARG A 74 3.43 12.69 8.55
C ARG A 74 2.98 13.81 9.50
N ARG A 75 1.66 14.07 9.61
CA ARG A 75 1.13 15.06 10.56
C ARG A 75 1.42 14.71 12.02
N ASN A 76 1.44 13.40 12.33
CA ASN A 76 1.74 12.92 13.69
C ASN A 76 3.22 12.55 13.91
N ALA A 77 4.08 12.80 12.94
CA ALA A 77 5.47 12.34 12.96
C ALA A 77 6.20 12.72 14.24
N LYS A 78 6.06 13.96 14.71
CA LYS A 78 6.69 14.44 15.94
C LYS A 78 6.21 13.67 17.18
N SER A 79 4.90 13.47 17.34
CA SER A 79 4.33 12.81 18.52
C SER A 79 4.53 11.28 18.50
N TRP A 80 4.80 10.71 17.32
CA TRP A 80 5.06 9.28 17.15
C TRP A 80 6.56 8.96 17.00
N HIS A 81 7.44 9.93 17.22
CA HIS A 81 8.90 9.80 17.05
C HIS A 81 9.30 9.28 15.66
N ILE A 82 8.60 9.76 14.62
CA ILE A 82 8.82 9.43 13.22
C ILE A 82 9.48 10.60 12.50
N ASN A 83 10.40 10.30 11.57
CA ASN A 83 10.86 11.28 10.60
C ASN A 83 9.87 11.30 9.42
N ALA A 84 9.20 12.42 9.22
CA ALA A 84 8.21 12.60 8.15
C ALA A 84 8.78 12.33 6.73
N ASN A 85 10.09 12.41 6.56
CA ASN A 85 10.78 12.11 5.29
C ASN A 85 11.23 10.65 5.18
N ASN A 86 10.79 9.77 6.08
CA ASN A 86 11.17 8.35 6.08
C ASN A 86 9.95 7.44 6.34
N VAL A 87 8.92 7.62 5.54
CA VAL A 87 7.65 6.89 5.62
C VAL A 87 7.46 6.06 4.36
N GLY A 88 7.50 4.73 4.50
CA GLY A 88 7.23 3.77 3.44
C GLY A 88 5.78 3.32 3.40
N ILE A 89 5.44 2.60 2.33
CA ILE A 89 4.19 1.86 2.19
C ILE A 89 4.48 0.41 1.86
N MET A 90 3.74 -0.51 2.43
CA MET A 90 3.86 -1.94 2.17
C MET A 90 2.50 -2.50 1.82
N GLY A 91 2.46 -3.46 0.91
CA GLY A 91 1.20 -4.10 0.56
C GLY A 91 1.37 -5.49 0.01
N PHE A 92 0.30 -6.27 0.15
CA PHE A 92 0.19 -7.67 -0.24
C PHE A 92 -0.91 -7.86 -1.27
N SER A 93 -0.67 -8.60 -2.36
CA SER A 93 -1.69 -8.92 -3.35
C SER A 93 -2.44 -7.66 -3.84
N ALA A 94 -3.75 -7.56 -3.66
CA ALA A 94 -4.54 -6.35 -3.94
C ALA A 94 -4.10 -5.13 -3.12
N GLY A 95 -3.66 -5.32 -1.85
CA GLY A 95 -3.02 -4.26 -1.05
C GLY A 95 -1.66 -3.85 -1.61
N GLY A 96 -0.96 -4.76 -2.27
CA GLY A 96 0.25 -4.49 -3.05
C GLY A 96 -0.05 -3.61 -4.27
N HIS A 97 -1.18 -3.86 -4.94
CA HIS A 97 -1.68 -2.98 -6.00
C HIS A 97 -1.97 -1.57 -5.45
N LEU A 98 -2.67 -1.47 -4.33
CA LEU A 98 -2.93 -0.18 -3.69
C LEU A 98 -1.63 0.55 -3.35
N ALA A 99 -0.68 -0.13 -2.72
CA ALA A 99 0.62 0.44 -2.35
C ALA A 99 1.42 0.91 -3.59
N SER A 100 1.43 0.13 -4.67
CA SER A 100 2.10 0.49 -5.92
C SER A 100 1.43 1.68 -6.63
N THR A 101 0.09 1.74 -6.58
CA THR A 101 -0.68 2.89 -7.10
C THR A 101 -0.32 4.17 -6.35
N ILE A 102 -0.27 4.13 -5.01
CA ILE A 102 0.16 5.29 -4.20
C ILE A 102 1.61 5.69 -4.52
N ALA A 103 2.50 4.73 -4.68
CA ALA A 103 3.91 5.00 -4.99
C ALA A 103 4.11 5.64 -6.37
N THR A 104 3.31 5.27 -7.36
CA THR A 104 3.46 5.74 -8.75
C THR A 104 2.66 7.00 -9.05
N GLN A 105 1.51 7.20 -8.41
CA GLN A 105 0.56 8.25 -8.80
C GLN A 105 0.38 9.37 -7.77
N SER A 106 0.56 9.09 -6.47
CA SER A 106 0.37 10.12 -5.43
C SER A 106 1.49 11.15 -5.40
N GLN A 107 1.17 12.34 -4.91
CA GLN A 107 2.07 13.49 -4.85
C GLN A 107 2.17 14.07 -3.43
N GLY A 108 3.18 14.88 -3.20
CA GLY A 108 3.36 15.60 -1.93
C GLY A 108 3.43 14.68 -0.72
N GLU A 109 2.70 15.02 0.33
CA GLU A 109 2.71 14.25 1.60
C GLU A 109 2.07 12.87 1.51
N ALA A 110 1.27 12.59 0.48
CA ALA A 110 0.70 11.26 0.24
C ALA A 110 1.72 10.31 -0.41
N LYS A 111 2.76 10.82 -1.07
CA LYS A 111 3.76 10.01 -1.74
C LYS A 111 4.67 9.31 -0.74
N PRO A 112 4.83 7.96 -0.80
CA PRO A 112 5.75 7.25 0.07
C PRO A 112 7.22 7.51 -0.32
N ASN A 113 8.12 7.32 0.63
CA ASN A 113 9.55 7.37 0.37
C ASN A 113 10.07 6.09 -0.32
N PHE A 114 9.42 4.96 -0.05
CA PHE A 114 9.69 3.66 -0.67
C PHE A 114 8.48 2.74 -0.54
N PRO A 115 8.15 1.90 -1.53
CA PRO A 115 7.20 0.80 -1.40
C PRO A 115 7.92 -0.54 -1.16
N ILE A 116 7.26 -1.44 -0.40
CA ILE A 116 7.58 -2.86 -0.27
C ILE A 116 6.36 -3.64 -0.73
N LEU A 117 6.51 -4.48 -1.75
CA LEU A 117 5.41 -5.14 -2.42
C LEU A 117 5.59 -6.65 -2.35
N PHE A 118 4.65 -7.35 -1.73
CA PHE A 118 4.61 -8.80 -1.65
C PHE A 118 3.57 -9.34 -2.63
N TYR A 119 4.00 -10.18 -3.56
CA TYR A 119 3.14 -10.80 -4.60
C TYR A 119 2.03 -9.84 -5.09
N PRO A 120 2.40 -8.61 -5.49
CA PRO A 120 1.41 -7.58 -5.76
C PRO A 120 0.65 -7.87 -7.05
N VAL A 121 -0.63 -7.57 -7.09
CA VAL A 121 -1.30 -7.29 -8.36
C VAL A 121 -0.73 -5.98 -8.89
N ILE A 122 -0.20 -5.96 -10.10
CA ILE A 122 0.48 -4.79 -10.69
C ILE A 122 -0.33 -4.21 -11.85
N THR A 123 -0.70 -5.08 -12.80
CA THR A 123 -1.49 -4.67 -13.96
C THR A 123 -2.98 -4.86 -13.71
N MET A 124 -3.81 -3.99 -14.28
CA MET A 124 -5.27 -4.14 -14.36
C MET A 124 -5.74 -4.49 -15.77
N LEU A 125 -4.81 -4.76 -16.70
CA LEU A 125 -5.17 -5.15 -18.05
C LEU A 125 -5.80 -6.54 -18.06
N GLN A 126 -6.98 -6.67 -18.69
CA GLN A 126 -7.68 -7.94 -18.85
C GLN A 126 -6.77 -9.00 -19.51
N GLY A 127 -6.86 -10.24 -19.02
CA GLY A 127 -6.04 -11.36 -19.50
C GLY A 127 -4.68 -11.50 -18.81
N TYR A 128 -4.25 -10.50 -18.02
CA TYR A 128 -3.01 -10.52 -17.27
C TYR A 128 -3.21 -10.25 -15.78
N THR A 129 -4.31 -9.61 -15.42
CA THR A 129 -4.62 -9.21 -14.04
C THR A 129 -5.25 -10.35 -13.24
N HIS A 130 -5.18 -10.26 -11.92
CA HIS A 130 -6.06 -11.03 -11.05
C HIS A 130 -7.50 -10.51 -11.20
N GLN A 131 -8.34 -11.25 -11.91
CA GLN A 131 -9.66 -10.81 -12.38
C GLN A 131 -10.58 -10.36 -11.22
N GLY A 132 -10.55 -11.06 -10.08
CA GLY A 132 -11.35 -10.66 -8.90
C GLY A 132 -10.98 -9.26 -8.40
N SER A 133 -9.69 -8.95 -8.29
CA SER A 133 -9.21 -7.62 -7.88
C SER A 133 -9.58 -6.54 -8.89
N HIS A 134 -9.48 -6.84 -10.18
CA HIS A 134 -9.90 -5.94 -11.25
C HIS A 134 -11.39 -5.59 -11.14
N ASP A 135 -12.24 -6.60 -11.04
CA ASP A 135 -13.70 -6.42 -11.02
C ASP A 135 -14.16 -5.70 -9.76
N ALA A 136 -13.53 -5.99 -8.61
CA ALA A 136 -13.83 -5.31 -7.36
C ALA A 136 -13.40 -3.83 -7.38
N LEU A 137 -12.25 -3.51 -7.98
CA LEU A 137 -11.70 -2.16 -8.02
C LEU A 137 -12.36 -1.29 -9.10
N LEU A 138 -12.43 -1.79 -10.34
CA LEU A 138 -12.82 -1.01 -11.52
C LEU A 138 -14.23 -1.37 -12.05
N GLY A 139 -14.76 -2.54 -11.66
CA GLY A 139 -15.97 -3.10 -12.23
C GLY A 139 -15.71 -3.98 -13.45
N LYS A 140 -16.62 -4.91 -13.72
CA LYS A 140 -16.51 -5.91 -14.79
C LYS A 140 -16.41 -5.31 -16.20
N ASN A 141 -16.93 -4.10 -16.38
CA ASN A 141 -16.99 -3.42 -17.67
C ASN A 141 -16.09 -2.17 -17.70
N ALA A 142 -14.97 -2.20 -16.97
CA ALA A 142 -14.04 -1.10 -16.95
C ALA A 142 -13.53 -0.76 -18.37
N HIS A 143 -13.34 0.51 -18.63
CA HIS A 143 -12.78 0.94 -19.89
C HIS A 143 -11.26 0.73 -19.92
N LYS A 144 -10.71 0.37 -21.06
CA LYS A 144 -9.27 0.17 -21.26
C LYS A 144 -8.40 1.33 -20.73
N LYS A 145 -8.91 2.55 -20.79
CA LYS A 145 -8.23 3.72 -20.22
C LYS A 145 -8.08 3.63 -18.69
N GLU A 146 -9.09 3.11 -18.01
CA GLU A 146 -9.07 2.95 -16.56
C GLU A 146 -8.14 1.79 -16.18
N GLU A 147 -8.21 0.67 -16.90
CA GLU A 147 -7.28 -0.43 -16.74
C GLU A 147 -5.83 0.04 -16.88
N GLN A 148 -5.51 0.80 -17.94
CA GLN A 148 -4.18 1.36 -18.15
C GLN A 148 -3.77 2.34 -17.05
N LYS A 149 -4.68 3.19 -16.59
CA LYS A 149 -4.43 4.15 -15.52
C LYS A 149 -4.08 3.47 -14.20
N PHE A 150 -4.74 2.36 -13.90
CA PHE A 150 -4.51 1.62 -12.65
C PHE A 150 -3.59 0.41 -12.82
N SER A 151 -2.92 0.27 -13.95
CA SER A 151 -1.79 -0.62 -14.16
C SER A 151 -0.50 0.09 -13.72
N SER A 152 0.00 -0.27 -12.54
CA SER A 152 1.12 0.45 -11.92
C SER A 152 2.42 0.36 -12.74
N ASP A 153 2.62 -0.72 -13.49
CA ASP A 153 3.73 -0.89 -14.45
C ASP A 153 3.74 0.20 -15.52
N MET A 154 2.56 0.66 -15.95
CA MET A 154 2.40 1.72 -16.94
C MET A 154 2.53 3.13 -16.34
N GLN A 155 2.58 3.28 -15.02
CA GLN A 155 2.64 4.56 -14.32
C GLN A 155 4.03 4.87 -13.74
N VAL A 156 5.00 3.98 -13.92
CA VAL A 156 6.38 4.19 -13.45
C VAL A 156 7.01 5.37 -14.18
N SER A 157 7.65 6.25 -13.43
CA SER A 157 8.32 7.44 -13.93
C SER A 157 9.67 7.66 -13.22
N ARG A 158 10.42 8.68 -13.65
CA ARG A 158 11.71 9.04 -13.04
C ARG A 158 11.59 9.46 -11.57
N VAL A 159 10.41 9.85 -11.12
CA VAL A 159 10.13 10.29 -9.75
C VAL A 159 9.47 9.20 -8.91
N THR A 160 9.22 8.01 -9.47
CA THR A 160 8.73 6.87 -8.72
C THR A 160 9.81 6.41 -7.74
N PRO A 161 9.47 6.19 -6.45
CA PRO A 161 10.42 5.73 -5.46
C PRO A 161 10.97 4.33 -5.81
N ARG A 162 12.19 4.04 -5.33
CA ARG A 162 12.75 2.69 -5.42
C ARG A 162 11.87 1.72 -4.64
N ALA A 163 11.55 0.59 -5.25
CA ALA A 163 10.69 -0.46 -4.70
C ALA A 163 11.50 -1.71 -4.32
N CYS A 164 11.05 -2.40 -3.26
CA CYS A 164 11.39 -3.79 -3.01
C CYS A 164 10.17 -4.63 -3.40
N ILE A 165 10.35 -5.58 -4.32
CA ILE A 165 9.27 -6.47 -4.81
C ILE A 165 9.68 -7.90 -4.50
N LEU A 166 8.80 -8.63 -3.84
CA LEU A 166 8.98 -10.02 -3.44
C LEU A 166 7.85 -10.87 -4.05
N LEU A 167 8.24 -11.86 -4.82
CA LEU A 167 7.34 -12.86 -5.40
C LEU A 167 7.97 -14.24 -5.23
N SER A 168 7.14 -15.28 -5.36
CA SER A 168 7.57 -16.64 -5.63
C SER A 168 7.65 -16.85 -7.15
N ASP A 169 8.49 -17.77 -7.61
CA ASP A 169 8.61 -18.11 -9.04
C ASP A 169 7.45 -18.99 -9.55
N ASP A 170 6.63 -19.51 -8.64
CA ASP A 170 5.41 -20.26 -8.89
C ASP A 170 4.12 -19.44 -8.65
N ASP A 171 4.24 -18.12 -8.50
CA ASP A 171 3.11 -17.20 -8.39
C ASP A 171 2.52 -16.95 -9.78
N HIS A 172 1.26 -17.40 -9.99
CA HIS A 172 0.56 -17.42 -11.29
C HIS A 172 -0.60 -16.43 -11.35
#